data_fb599b39cc65e8507e4a31b8df06dd77
#
_entry.id   fb599b39cc65e8507e4a31b8df06dd77
#
_cell.length_a   1.000
_cell.length_b   1.000
_cell.length_c   1.000
_cell.angle_alpha   90.00
_cell.angle_beta   90.00
_cell.angle_gamma   90.00
#
_symmetry.space_group_name_H-M   'P 1'
#
loop_
_entity.id
_entity.type
_entity.pdbx_description
1 polymer ?
#
loop_
_entity_poly.entity_id
_entity_poly.type
_entity_poly.pdbx_seq_one_letter_code
_entity_poly.pdbx_strand_id
1 'polypeptide(L)'
;MTHLFKKSFAATALITALYLVLFYPLVLIEKLEFYDLVLVALSIAPGIFIMVTIYNLDEYDKEPLWLLAIAFILGAINLHWDIDLLEFIFSYINVDNNLLRVGEEALSVSITEELLKFLVVFLIIYPNKNFDEPFDGIVYSVFVGMGFATAENLT
;
A
#
# COMPACT_ATOMS: atom_id res chain seq x y z
N MET A 1 -10.36 6.82 -27.99
CA MET A 1 -11.00 7.38 -26.77
C MET A 1 -11.83 6.35 -25.98
N THR A 2 -12.69 5.55 -26.59
CA THR A 2 -13.58 4.60 -25.89
C THR A 2 -12.86 3.46 -25.16
N HIS A 3 -11.71 2.99 -25.65
CA HIS A 3 -10.97 1.86 -25.05
C HIS A 3 -10.20 2.28 -23.78
N LEU A 4 -9.59 3.46 -23.80
CA LEU A 4 -8.91 4.06 -22.62
C LEU A 4 -9.91 4.34 -21.50
N PHE A 5 -11.10 4.87 -21.85
CA PHE A 5 -12.14 5.12 -20.85
C PHE A 5 -12.63 3.84 -20.17
N LYS A 6 -12.79 2.74 -20.95
CA LYS A 6 -13.18 1.44 -20.40
C LYS A 6 -12.11 0.84 -19.46
N LYS A 7 -10.81 0.95 -19.84
CA LYS A 7 -9.72 0.47 -18.97
C LYS A 7 -9.63 1.27 -17.66
N SER A 8 -9.72 2.60 -17.74
CA SER A 8 -9.74 3.47 -16.55
C SER A 8 -10.93 3.17 -15.63
N PHE A 9 -12.13 2.97 -16.21
CA PHE A 9 -13.31 2.60 -15.45
C PHE A 9 -13.15 1.23 -14.76
N ALA A 10 -12.59 0.24 -15.46
CA ALA A 10 -12.32 -1.08 -14.89
C ALA A 10 -11.30 -1.02 -13.76
N ALA A 11 -10.24 -0.22 -13.91
CA ALA A 11 -9.26 0.00 -12.84
C ALA A 11 -9.88 0.64 -11.61
N THR A 12 -10.66 1.70 -11.78
CA THR A 12 -11.36 2.35 -10.67
C THR A 12 -12.33 1.38 -9.98
N ALA A 13 -13.10 0.61 -10.74
CA ALA A 13 -14.03 -0.37 -10.19
C ALA A 13 -13.29 -1.48 -9.41
N LEU A 14 -12.16 -1.98 -9.92
CA LEU A 14 -11.35 -2.98 -9.23
C LEU A 14 -10.75 -2.42 -7.93
N ILE A 15 -10.15 -1.23 -7.97
CA ILE A 15 -9.58 -0.59 -6.79
C ILE A 15 -10.65 -0.39 -5.73
N THR A 16 -11.82 0.11 -6.11
CA THR A 16 -12.96 0.28 -5.20
C THR A 16 -13.43 -1.07 -4.64
N ALA A 17 -13.49 -2.11 -5.47
CA ALA A 17 -13.88 -3.46 -5.03
C ALA A 17 -12.86 -4.05 -4.05
N LEU A 18 -11.56 -3.85 -4.26
CA LEU A 18 -10.51 -4.27 -3.33
C LEU A 18 -10.68 -3.62 -1.95
N TYR A 19 -10.92 -2.32 -1.92
CA TYR A 19 -11.21 -1.63 -0.67
C TYR A 19 -12.46 -2.20 0.01
N LEU A 20 -13.54 -2.40 -0.72
CA LEU A 20 -14.77 -2.96 -0.14
C LEU A 20 -14.56 -4.37 0.41
N VAL A 21 -13.85 -5.24 -0.31
CA VAL A 21 -13.59 -6.63 0.13
C VAL A 21 -12.71 -6.67 1.37
N LEU A 22 -11.68 -5.81 1.45
CA LEU A 22 -10.78 -5.79 2.61
C LEU A 22 -11.45 -5.19 3.85
N PHE A 23 -12.33 -4.21 3.68
CA PHE A 23 -12.89 -3.44 4.79
C PHE A 23 -14.34 -3.77 5.12
N TYR A 24 -15.10 -4.41 4.22
CA TYR A 24 -16.46 -4.84 4.50
C TYR A 24 -16.58 -5.75 5.73
N PRO A 25 -15.67 -6.71 6.00
CA PRO A 25 -15.70 -7.48 7.22
C PRO A 25 -15.50 -6.64 8.48
N LEU A 26 -14.67 -5.60 8.46
CA LEU A 26 -14.47 -4.68 9.59
C LEU A 26 -15.73 -3.87 9.88
N VAL A 27 -16.40 -3.40 8.83
CA VAL A 27 -17.69 -2.69 8.93
C VAL A 27 -18.80 -3.56 9.56
N LEU A 28 -18.76 -4.88 9.36
CA LEU A 28 -19.76 -5.81 9.91
C LEU A 28 -19.51 -6.20 11.37
N ILE A 29 -18.27 -6.14 11.84
CA ILE A 29 -17.87 -6.58 13.19
C ILE A 29 -18.19 -5.50 14.23
N GLU A 30 -18.05 -4.24 13.90
CA GLU A 30 -18.40 -3.12 14.76
C GLU A 30 -19.65 -2.43 14.24
N LYS A 31 -20.54 -1.99 15.17
CA LYS A 31 -21.69 -1.13 14.83
C LYS A 31 -21.16 0.26 14.47
N LEU A 32 -20.64 0.40 13.23
CA LEU A 32 -20.15 1.67 12.74
C LEU A 32 -21.30 2.65 12.64
N GLU A 33 -21.15 3.79 13.30
CA GLU A 33 -22.06 4.92 13.11
C GLU A 33 -21.80 5.57 11.74
N PHE A 34 -22.75 6.36 11.25
CA PHE A 34 -22.61 7.07 9.97
C PHE A 34 -21.34 7.93 9.91
N TYR A 35 -20.92 8.48 11.06
CA TYR A 35 -19.71 9.27 11.20
C TYR A 35 -18.43 8.46 10.89
N ASP A 36 -18.35 7.23 11.36
CA ASP A 36 -17.22 6.33 11.14
C ASP A 36 -17.10 5.97 9.65
N LEU A 37 -18.22 5.74 8.98
CA LEU A 37 -18.24 5.50 7.53
C LEU A 37 -17.71 6.69 6.74
N VAL A 38 -18.01 7.90 7.15
CA VAL A 38 -17.49 9.13 6.52
C VAL A 38 -15.97 9.23 6.73
N LEU A 39 -15.48 8.95 7.93
CA LEU A 39 -14.04 8.98 8.22
C LEU A 39 -13.29 7.93 7.40
N VAL A 40 -13.79 6.71 7.33
CA VAL A 40 -13.22 5.64 6.50
C VAL A 40 -13.19 6.07 5.02
N ALA A 41 -14.29 6.62 4.50
CA ALA A 41 -14.33 7.09 3.12
C ALA A 41 -13.30 8.20 2.84
N LEU A 42 -13.13 9.14 3.77
CA LEU A 42 -12.15 10.23 3.65
C LEU A 42 -10.70 9.73 3.73
N SER A 43 -10.42 8.70 4.54
CA SER A 43 -9.08 8.10 4.62
C SER A 43 -8.69 7.34 3.36
N ILE A 44 -9.67 6.72 2.69
CA ILE A 44 -9.45 5.87 1.51
C ILE A 44 -9.42 6.68 0.20
N ALA A 45 -10.24 7.72 0.09
CA ALA A 45 -10.41 8.47 -1.16
C ALA A 45 -9.11 9.01 -1.78
N PRO A 46 -8.14 9.58 -1.02
CA PRO A 46 -6.87 10.02 -1.58
C PRO A 46 -6.05 8.87 -2.21
N GLY A 47 -6.05 7.70 -1.57
CA GLY A 47 -5.36 6.52 -2.09
C GLY A 47 -5.93 6.03 -3.42
N ILE A 48 -7.26 5.95 -3.53
CA ILE A 48 -7.93 5.62 -4.80
C ILE A 48 -7.56 6.64 -5.88
N PHE A 49 -7.61 7.93 -5.55
CA PHE A 49 -7.29 8.99 -6.49
C PHE A 49 -5.85 8.88 -7.02
N ILE A 50 -4.88 8.64 -6.14
CA ILE A 50 -3.47 8.49 -6.51
C ILE A 50 -3.28 7.26 -7.41
N MET A 51 -3.81 6.09 -7.04
CA MET A 51 -3.67 4.86 -7.82
C MET A 51 -4.31 4.98 -9.20
N VAL A 52 -5.50 5.58 -9.30
CA VAL A 52 -6.16 5.82 -10.60
C VAL A 52 -5.36 6.81 -11.44
N THR A 53 -4.81 7.84 -10.83
CA THR A 53 -3.98 8.84 -11.53
C THR A 53 -2.73 8.20 -12.10
N ILE A 54 -1.96 7.46 -11.29
CA ILE A 54 -0.73 6.79 -11.73
C ILE A 54 -1.03 5.76 -12.81
N TYR A 55 -2.08 4.94 -12.65
CA TYR A 55 -2.50 3.99 -13.67
C TYR A 55 -2.87 4.66 -15.01
N ASN A 56 -3.42 5.87 -14.99
CA ASN A 56 -3.77 6.60 -16.19
C ASN A 56 -2.58 7.32 -16.82
N LEU A 57 -1.53 7.67 -16.04
CA LEU A 57 -0.29 8.25 -16.55
C LEU A 57 0.56 7.22 -17.32
N ASP A 58 0.35 5.95 -17.05
CA ASP A 58 0.90 4.88 -17.86
C ASP A 58 0.14 4.80 -19.20
N GLU A 59 0.72 5.38 -20.24
CA GLU A 59 0.08 5.54 -21.55
C GLU A 59 0.42 4.41 -22.54
N TYR A 60 1.59 3.77 -22.37
CA TYR A 60 2.13 2.87 -23.40
C TYR A 60 1.72 1.42 -23.19
N ASP A 61 2.09 0.79 -22.09
CA ASP A 61 1.74 -0.60 -21.80
C ASP A 61 1.18 -0.72 -20.37
N LYS A 62 -0.15 -0.70 -20.29
CA LYS A 62 -0.83 -0.71 -19.00
C LYS A 62 -0.66 -2.03 -18.26
N GLU A 63 -0.22 -1.92 -17.04
CA GLU A 63 -0.07 -3.04 -16.14
C GLU A 63 -1.35 -3.86 -15.95
N PRO A 64 -1.25 -5.18 -15.88
CA PRO A 64 -2.40 -6.04 -15.69
C PRO A 64 -3.03 -5.82 -14.31
N LEU A 65 -4.33 -5.56 -14.29
CA LEU A 65 -5.07 -5.21 -13.07
C LEU A 65 -4.95 -6.27 -11.96
N TRP A 66 -4.80 -7.56 -12.32
CA TRP A 66 -4.63 -8.62 -11.33
C TRP A 66 -3.30 -8.52 -10.59
N LEU A 67 -2.23 -8.09 -11.27
CA LEU A 67 -0.90 -7.92 -10.65
C LEU A 67 -0.87 -6.65 -9.78
N LEU A 68 -1.55 -5.59 -10.20
CA LEU A 68 -1.77 -4.40 -9.37
C LEU A 68 -2.59 -4.73 -8.11
N ALA A 69 -3.60 -5.59 -8.23
CA ALA A 69 -4.36 -6.06 -7.09
C ALA A 69 -3.48 -6.87 -6.11
N ILE A 70 -2.61 -7.73 -6.61
CA ILE A 70 -1.64 -8.48 -5.78
C ILE A 70 -0.68 -7.50 -5.08
N ALA A 71 -0.13 -6.52 -5.79
CA ALA A 71 0.75 -5.51 -5.23
C ALA A 71 0.07 -4.76 -4.06
N PHE A 72 -1.17 -4.32 -4.25
CA PHE A 72 -1.97 -3.66 -3.22
C PHE A 72 -2.21 -4.56 -2.00
N ILE A 73 -2.66 -5.80 -2.22
CA ILE A 73 -2.94 -6.77 -1.14
C ILE A 73 -1.67 -7.08 -0.34
N LEU A 74 -0.55 -7.30 -1.02
CA LEU A 74 0.73 -7.55 -0.36
C LEU A 74 1.20 -6.35 0.46
N GLY A 75 0.97 -5.13 -0.05
CA GLY A 75 1.20 -3.91 0.72
C GLY A 75 0.35 -3.84 1.98
N ALA A 76 -0.94 -4.16 1.89
CA ALA A 76 -1.85 -4.15 3.03
C ALA A 76 -1.50 -5.23 4.09
N ILE A 77 -1.08 -6.41 3.67
CA ILE A 77 -0.66 -7.49 4.58
C ILE A 77 0.66 -7.14 5.27
N ASN A 78 1.50 -6.34 4.63
CA ASN A 78 2.82 -5.97 5.15
C ASN A 78 2.77 -5.25 6.50
N LEU A 79 1.69 -4.54 6.80
CA LEU A 79 1.46 -3.90 8.09
C LEU A 79 1.50 -4.87 9.28
N HIS A 80 1.13 -6.15 9.05
CA HIS A 80 1.06 -7.16 10.10
C HIS A 80 2.38 -7.93 10.30
N TRP A 81 3.40 -7.60 9.53
CA TRP A 81 4.72 -8.23 9.67
C TRP A 81 5.61 -7.36 10.55
N ASP A 82 5.34 -7.39 11.86
CA ASP A 82 6.19 -6.81 12.89
C ASP A 82 7.55 -7.53 12.91
N ILE A 83 8.37 -7.24 11.92
CA ILE A 83 9.76 -7.70 11.92
C ILE A 83 10.59 -6.63 12.62
N ASP A 84 10.69 -6.73 13.94
CA ASP A 84 11.54 -5.90 14.79
C ASP A 84 13.04 -6.17 14.57
N LEU A 85 13.42 -6.38 13.29
CA LEU A 85 14.81 -6.69 12.93
C LEU A 85 15.75 -5.55 13.35
N LEU A 86 15.32 -4.32 13.14
CA LEU A 86 16.12 -3.16 13.49
C LEU A 86 16.04 -2.88 14.98
N GLU A 87 14.91 -3.07 15.65
CA GLU A 87 14.81 -2.99 17.11
C GLU A 87 15.76 -4.01 17.75
N PHE A 88 15.83 -5.23 17.24
CA PHE A 88 16.80 -6.23 17.65
C PHE A 88 18.24 -5.73 17.47
N ILE A 89 18.59 -5.11 16.35
CA ILE A 89 19.93 -4.56 16.09
C ILE A 89 20.22 -3.40 17.03
N PHE A 90 19.28 -2.49 17.21
CA PHE A 90 19.44 -1.31 18.05
C PHE A 90 19.43 -1.64 19.55
N SER A 91 18.79 -2.74 19.97
CA SER A 91 18.84 -3.18 21.36
C SER A 91 20.26 -3.44 21.90
N TYR A 92 21.23 -3.66 20.98
CA TYR A 92 22.66 -3.76 21.34
C TYR A 92 23.35 -2.41 21.50
N ILE A 93 22.71 -1.31 21.07
CA ILE A 93 23.27 0.05 21.18
C ILE A 93 22.63 0.68 22.41
N ASN A 94 23.38 0.74 23.53
CA ASN A 94 22.89 1.31 24.77
C ASN A 94 22.86 2.85 24.67
N VAL A 95 21.67 3.41 24.40
CA VAL A 95 21.48 4.86 24.30
C VAL A 95 20.83 5.39 25.55
N ASP A 96 21.63 6.05 26.39
CA ASP A 96 21.20 6.61 27.69
C ASP A 96 20.31 7.87 27.57
N ASN A 97 20.07 8.38 26.35
CA ASN A 97 19.31 9.61 26.14
C ASN A 97 17.93 9.33 25.58
N ASN A 98 16.87 9.70 26.30
CA ASN A 98 15.48 9.48 25.92
C ASN A 98 15.12 10.05 24.52
N LEU A 99 15.68 11.20 24.13
CA LEU A 99 15.43 11.81 22.83
C LEU A 99 16.07 10.99 21.69
N LEU A 100 17.27 10.49 21.91
CA LEU A 100 17.96 9.62 20.94
C LEU A 100 17.23 8.28 20.80
N ARG A 101 16.72 7.72 21.89
CA ARG A 101 15.94 6.49 21.88
C ARG A 101 14.66 6.62 21.08
N VAL A 102 13.90 7.70 21.25
CA VAL A 102 12.69 7.95 20.42
C VAL A 102 13.04 8.11 18.95
N GLY A 103 14.15 8.79 18.64
CA GLY A 103 14.64 8.92 17.26
C GLY A 103 15.05 7.59 16.65
N GLU A 104 15.67 6.72 17.44
CA GLU A 104 16.10 5.38 17.07
C GLU A 104 14.90 4.46 16.78
N GLU A 105 13.91 4.43 17.67
CA GLU A 105 12.65 3.70 17.49
C GLU A 105 11.92 4.15 16.21
N ALA A 106 11.77 5.46 16.01
CA ALA A 106 11.12 6.00 14.82
C ALA A 106 11.85 5.64 13.51
N LEU A 107 13.18 5.70 13.49
CA LEU A 107 13.99 5.31 12.33
C LEU A 107 13.92 3.81 12.07
N SER A 108 13.95 3.01 13.13
CA SER A 108 13.86 1.55 13.06
C SER A 108 12.56 1.12 12.37
N VAL A 109 11.43 1.60 12.86
CA VAL A 109 10.11 1.31 12.28
C VAL A 109 10.05 1.77 10.82
N SER A 110 10.37 3.03 10.55
CA SER A 110 10.27 3.59 9.19
C SER A 110 11.14 2.85 8.17
N ILE A 111 12.40 2.51 8.54
CA ILE A 111 13.29 1.78 7.63
C ILE A 111 12.77 0.36 7.39
N THR A 112 12.28 -0.31 8.41
CA THR A 112 11.73 -1.67 8.28
C THR A 112 10.52 -1.69 7.37
N GLU A 113 9.58 -0.77 7.55
CA GLU A 113 8.39 -0.65 6.71
C GLU A 113 8.75 -0.39 5.24
N GLU A 114 9.62 0.57 4.97
CA GLU A 114 10.04 0.88 3.59
C GLU A 114 10.81 -0.27 2.96
N LEU A 115 11.65 -0.96 3.74
CA LEU A 115 12.35 -2.16 3.27
C LEU A 115 11.37 -3.27 2.91
N LEU A 116 10.36 -3.53 3.71
CA LEU A 116 9.35 -4.54 3.43
C LEU A 116 8.52 -4.19 2.18
N LYS A 117 8.11 -2.94 2.01
CA LYS A 117 7.45 -2.45 0.78
C LYS A 117 8.34 -2.66 -0.44
N PHE A 118 9.62 -2.30 -0.33
CA PHE A 118 10.61 -2.53 -1.39
C PHE A 118 10.77 -4.02 -1.71
N LEU A 119 10.85 -4.89 -0.69
CA LEU A 119 11.01 -6.35 -0.89
C LEU A 119 9.79 -6.95 -1.61
N VAL A 120 8.58 -6.49 -1.36
CA VAL A 120 7.39 -6.92 -2.13
C VAL A 120 7.58 -6.63 -3.61
N VAL A 121 7.96 -5.41 -3.96
CA VAL A 121 8.20 -5.06 -5.36
C VAL A 121 9.35 -5.86 -5.94
N PHE A 122 10.48 -5.92 -5.25
CA PHE A 122 11.71 -6.52 -5.74
C PHE A 122 11.65 -8.04 -5.88
N LEU A 123 11.06 -8.75 -4.90
CA LEU A 123 11.06 -10.22 -4.88
C LEU A 123 9.85 -10.83 -5.61
N ILE A 124 8.72 -10.13 -5.65
CA ILE A 124 7.46 -10.69 -6.14
C ILE A 124 7.06 -10.08 -7.48
N ILE A 125 7.16 -8.77 -7.61
CA ILE A 125 6.71 -8.05 -8.80
C ILE A 125 7.79 -7.99 -9.87
N TYR A 126 8.99 -7.56 -9.52
CA TYR A 126 10.12 -7.40 -10.46
C TYR A 126 10.45 -8.64 -11.30
N PRO A 127 10.37 -9.89 -10.78
CA PRO A 127 10.61 -11.07 -11.60
C PRO A 127 9.49 -11.38 -12.60
N ASN A 128 8.38 -10.64 -12.56
CA ASN A 128 7.25 -10.87 -13.46
C ASN A 128 7.56 -10.31 -14.86
N LYS A 129 7.16 -11.04 -15.90
CA LYS A 129 7.36 -10.66 -17.29
C LYS A 129 6.65 -9.36 -17.72
N ASN A 130 5.68 -8.92 -16.94
CA ASN A 130 4.99 -7.66 -17.18
C ASN A 130 5.74 -6.46 -16.55
N PHE A 131 6.84 -6.70 -15.85
CA PHE A 131 7.72 -5.64 -15.37
C PHE A 131 8.82 -5.43 -16.41
N ASP A 132 8.56 -4.67 -17.45
CA ASP A 132 9.44 -4.50 -18.60
C ASP A 132 9.81 -3.04 -18.92
N GLU A 133 9.14 -2.08 -18.28
CA GLU A 133 9.45 -0.65 -18.37
C GLU A 133 9.90 -0.04 -17.02
N PRO A 134 10.76 1.00 -17.03
CA PRO A 134 11.16 1.70 -15.80
C PRO A 134 9.99 2.34 -15.04
N PHE A 135 8.90 2.67 -15.75
CA PHE A 135 7.71 3.28 -15.17
C PHE A 135 6.90 2.29 -14.32
N ASP A 136 6.96 1.00 -14.62
CA ASP A 136 6.28 -0.07 -13.88
C ASP A 136 6.69 -0.08 -12.42
N GLY A 137 7.98 0.17 -12.16
CA GLY A 137 8.50 0.31 -10.79
C GLY A 137 7.76 1.38 -9.99
N ILE A 138 7.38 2.51 -10.63
CA ILE A 138 6.60 3.57 -9.99
C ILE A 138 5.16 3.08 -9.78
N VAL A 139 4.54 2.50 -10.80
CA VAL A 139 3.16 2.02 -10.74
C VAL A 139 2.98 1.00 -9.62
N TYR A 140 3.80 -0.05 -9.60
CA TYR A 140 3.70 -1.10 -8.57
C TYR A 140 4.05 -0.60 -7.16
N SER A 141 5.08 0.26 -7.04
CA SER A 141 5.42 0.85 -5.74
C SER A 141 4.31 1.70 -5.15
N VAL A 142 3.58 2.45 -5.99
CA VAL A 142 2.41 3.20 -5.56
C VAL A 142 1.30 2.27 -5.08
N PHE A 143 1.03 1.16 -5.79
CA PHE A 143 0.00 0.21 -5.35
C PHE A 143 0.36 -0.49 -4.05
N VAL A 144 1.63 -0.91 -3.86
CA VAL A 144 2.11 -1.48 -2.58
C VAL A 144 2.00 -0.44 -1.46
N GLY A 145 2.49 0.78 -1.67
CA GLY A 145 2.43 1.86 -0.68
C GLY A 145 1.00 2.25 -0.31
N MET A 146 0.08 2.30 -1.28
CA MET A 146 -1.33 2.59 -1.01
C MET A 146 -2.04 1.45 -0.29
N GLY A 147 -1.67 0.19 -0.55
CA GLY A 147 -2.13 -0.96 0.21
C GLY A 147 -1.75 -0.85 1.68
N PHE A 148 -0.47 -0.58 1.95
CA PHE A 148 0.07 -0.37 3.29
C PHE A 148 -0.64 0.80 4.00
N ALA A 149 -0.64 2.00 3.40
CA ALA A 149 -1.26 3.18 3.98
C ALA A 149 -2.76 3.01 4.24
N THR A 150 -3.45 2.23 3.40
CA THR A 150 -4.86 1.91 3.61
C THR A 150 -5.07 1.05 4.83
N ALA A 151 -4.24 0.01 5.01
CA ALA A 151 -4.31 -0.85 6.19
C ALA A 151 -3.98 -0.06 7.46
N GLU A 152 -2.94 0.78 7.43
CA GLU A 152 -2.53 1.65 8.53
C GLU A 152 -3.64 2.64 8.96
N ASN A 153 -4.33 3.26 8.01
CA ASN A 153 -5.40 4.21 8.30
C ASN A 153 -6.67 3.57 8.92
N LEU A 154 -6.75 2.25 8.97
CA LEU A 154 -7.92 1.50 9.41
C LEU A 154 -7.67 0.64 10.65
N THR A 155 -6.45 0.61 11.14
CA THR A 155 -6.05 0.03 12.44
C THR A 155 -5.98 1.08 13.53
#